data_134ff5ea72b7b2c8e4b9e1eb32fec6bc
#
_entry.id   134ff5ea72b7b2c8e4b9e1eb32fec6bc
#
_cell.length_a   1.000
_cell.length_b   1.000
_cell.length_c   1.000
_cell.angle_alpha   90.00
_cell.angle_beta   90.00
_cell.angle_gamma   90.00
#
_symmetry.space_group_name_H-M   'P 1'
#
loop_
_entity.id
_entity.type
_entity.pdbx_description
1 polymer ?
#
loop_
_entity_poly.entity_id
_entity_poly.type
_entity_poly.pdbx_seq_one_letter_code
_entity_poly.pdbx_strand_id
1 'polypeptide(L)'
;MVIGQPDFTSSTHGTTAAIVDKPFGNPLVAGGKLYLPDYNNARVLGFNAVPTGNGASADFVLGQADFVSSSIAASATGMNRSQTAVTSGGKLLVVDFRYHRVLIWNSLPTSTQVPADVVVGQPDLSTVSEGCSATKLRRPESIAIVGGALLVADSDNHRVLVWNTIPITNGVAADAVFGQPDFTTCSPNTGGLSETSLQYPSDLATNGTKLAVADTANNRVLIYNSIPVCTGACTVAPDVVMGQPDFTTNTDDNGGLSATSLDYPFFLASDGARLAVVDTENHRVLIWNSFPTCTPVAPATNCASTTPADIVLGQPDFVSDSANNDGTTFTTNAQGLHSPAGVYFNGVNQLFVADIENHRVLIFNAQ
;
A
#
# COMPACT_ATOMS: atom_id res chain seq x y z
N MET A 1 8.35 16.48 -9.71
CA MET A 1 8.63 15.72 -10.96
C MET A 1 7.49 14.73 -11.19
N VAL A 2 7.22 14.38 -12.43
CA VAL A 2 6.17 13.40 -12.78
C VAL A 2 6.75 12.23 -13.58
N ILE A 3 6.34 11.00 -13.25
CA ILE A 3 6.62 9.77 -13.99
C ILE A 3 5.30 9.25 -14.56
N GLY A 4 5.35 8.63 -15.75
CA GLY A 4 4.19 8.10 -16.45
C GLY A 4 3.46 9.13 -17.32
N GLN A 5 3.86 10.40 -17.24
CA GLN A 5 3.33 11.49 -18.09
C GLN A 5 4.46 12.42 -18.54
N PRO A 6 4.33 13.07 -19.70
CA PRO A 6 5.36 13.99 -20.20
C PRO A 6 5.45 15.28 -19.38
N ASP A 7 4.36 15.69 -18.71
CA ASP A 7 4.27 16.91 -17.92
C ASP A 7 3.19 16.78 -16.82
N PHE A 8 3.00 17.85 -16.02
CA PHE A 8 2.07 17.85 -14.90
C PHE A 8 0.59 18.03 -15.28
N THR A 9 0.30 18.31 -16.53
CA THR A 9 -1.06 18.59 -17.04
C THR A 9 -1.61 17.46 -17.90
N SER A 10 -0.77 16.52 -18.28
CA SER A 10 -1.15 15.34 -19.04
C SER A 10 -1.68 14.24 -18.13
N SER A 11 -2.68 13.49 -18.60
CA SER A 11 -3.29 12.33 -17.93
C SER A 11 -3.62 11.20 -18.91
N THR A 12 -2.81 11.05 -19.95
CA THR A 12 -3.01 10.01 -20.98
C THR A 12 -2.62 8.64 -20.43
N HIS A 13 -3.50 7.66 -20.50
CA HIS A 13 -3.18 6.27 -20.18
C HIS A 13 -2.59 5.54 -21.39
N GLY A 14 -1.80 4.52 -21.18
CA GLY A 14 -1.22 3.72 -22.25
C GLY A 14 -0.17 2.73 -21.78
N THR A 15 0.38 1.99 -22.75
CA THR A 15 1.31 0.89 -22.51
C THR A 15 2.61 1.16 -23.26
N THR A 16 3.49 2.01 -22.71
CA THR A 16 4.84 2.27 -23.25
C THR A 16 5.86 2.29 -22.11
N ALA A 17 7.14 2.47 -22.41
CA ALA A 17 8.16 2.62 -21.36
C ALA A 17 8.01 3.91 -20.53
N ALA A 18 7.33 4.93 -21.05
CA ALA A 18 7.20 6.25 -20.42
C ALA A 18 5.77 6.61 -19.96
N ILE A 19 4.78 5.79 -20.32
CA ILE A 19 3.36 6.01 -19.99
C ILE A 19 2.86 4.86 -19.12
N VAL A 20 2.10 5.18 -18.10
CA VAL A 20 1.48 4.22 -17.20
C VAL A 20 -0.05 4.25 -17.28
N ASP A 21 -0.71 3.21 -16.80
CA ASP A 21 -2.17 3.15 -16.68
C ASP A 21 -2.56 2.77 -15.26
N LYS A 22 -3.08 3.76 -14.51
CA LYS A 22 -3.47 3.62 -13.11
C LYS A 22 -2.35 2.97 -12.28
N PRO A 23 -1.25 3.66 -12.01
CA PRO A 23 -0.19 3.16 -11.15
C PRO A 23 -0.73 3.06 -9.72
N PHE A 24 -1.18 1.88 -9.33
CA PHE A 24 -1.82 1.61 -8.05
C PHE A 24 -0.85 0.86 -7.14
N GLY A 25 -0.69 1.31 -5.90
CA GLY A 25 0.22 0.70 -4.93
C GLY A 25 1.53 1.46 -4.73
N ASN A 26 2.29 1.01 -3.76
CA ASN A 26 3.52 1.69 -3.36
C ASN A 26 4.68 1.37 -4.31
N PRO A 27 5.30 2.37 -4.95
CA PRO A 27 6.56 2.18 -5.66
C PRO A 27 7.69 1.90 -4.67
N LEU A 28 8.83 1.40 -5.16
CA LEU A 28 9.98 1.06 -4.35
C LEU A 28 11.27 1.62 -4.95
N VAL A 29 12.09 2.26 -4.14
CA VAL A 29 13.50 2.54 -4.48
C VAL A 29 14.39 1.57 -3.71
N ALA A 30 15.13 0.73 -4.44
CA ALA A 30 16.02 -0.27 -3.87
C ALA A 30 17.27 -0.47 -4.74
N GLY A 31 18.45 -0.52 -4.12
CA GLY A 31 19.71 -0.68 -4.85
C GLY A 31 19.97 0.44 -5.88
N GLY A 32 19.49 1.65 -5.62
CA GLY A 32 19.55 2.80 -6.53
C GLY A 32 18.58 2.77 -7.70
N LYS A 33 17.71 1.76 -7.79
CA LYS A 33 16.71 1.56 -8.85
C LYS A 33 15.32 1.90 -8.36
N LEU A 34 14.44 2.33 -9.27
CA LEU A 34 13.01 2.48 -9.00
C LEU A 34 12.25 1.30 -9.62
N TYR A 35 11.38 0.68 -8.84
CA TYR A 35 10.39 -0.31 -9.27
C TYR A 35 9.00 0.30 -9.11
N LEU A 36 8.30 0.50 -10.22
CA LEU A 36 7.01 1.18 -10.26
C LEU A 36 5.91 0.21 -10.71
N PRO A 37 4.98 -0.18 -9.82
CA PRO A 37 3.79 -0.92 -10.22
C PRO A 37 2.94 -0.14 -11.22
N ASP A 38 2.59 -0.78 -12.33
CA ASP A 38 1.75 -0.23 -13.40
C ASP A 38 0.54 -1.17 -13.56
N TYR A 39 -0.44 -0.94 -12.68
CA TYR A 39 -1.50 -1.87 -12.31
C TYR A 39 -2.36 -2.36 -13.47
N ASN A 40 -2.93 -1.45 -14.28
CA ASN A 40 -3.79 -1.85 -15.39
C ASN A 40 -3.00 -2.51 -16.53
N ASN A 41 -1.70 -2.22 -16.65
CA ASN A 41 -0.80 -2.84 -17.61
C ASN A 41 -0.21 -4.16 -17.13
N ALA A 42 -0.59 -4.64 -15.93
CA ALA A 42 -0.17 -5.91 -15.35
C ALA A 42 1.36 -6.09 -15.34
N ARG A 43 2.11 -5.05 -14.90
CA ARG A 43 3.57 -5.01 -14.96
C ARG A 43 4.18 -4.17 -13.84
N VAL A 44 5.47 -4.35 -13.62
CA VAL A 44 6.32 -3.42 -12.85
C VAL A 44 7.35 -2.83 -13.80
N LEU A 45 7.36 -1.50 -13.92
CA LEU A 45 8.39 -0.77 -14.65
C LEU A 45 9.64 -0.60 -13.78
N GLY A 46 10.80 -0.94 -14.32
CA GLY A 46 12.08 -0.80 -13.65
C GLY A 46 12.93 0.30 -14.26
N PHE A 47 13.43 1.20 -13.42
CA PHE A 47 14.36 2.26 -13.80
C PHE A 47 15.71 2.01 -13.12
N ASN A 48 16.81 2.06 -13.85
CA ASN A 48 18.15 1.84 -13.33
C ASN A 48 18.63 2.93 -12.35
N ALA A 49 17.94 4.06 -12.35
CA ALA A 49 18.09 5.13 -11.35
C ALA A 49 16.73 5.82 -11.15
N VAL A 50 16.54 6.49 -10.03
CA VAL A 50 15.37 7.37 -9.86
C VAL A 50 15.43 8.47 -10.93
N PRO A 51 14.40 8.62 -11.79
CA PRO A 51 14.39 9.65 -12.81
C PRO A 51 14.60 11.06 -12.25
N THR A 52 15.22 11.93 -13.04
CA THR A 52 15.47 13.34 -12.69
C THR A 52 14.70 14.31 -13.60
N GLY A 53 13.94 13.81 -14.58
CA GLY A 53 13.11 14.58 -15.52
C GLY A 53 11.74 13.94 -15.73
N ASN A 54 10.77 14.76 -16.12
CA ASN A 54 9.42 14.30 -16.45
C ASN A 54 9.42 13.37 -17.66
N GLY A 55 8.47 12.44 -17.71
CA GLY A 55 8.27 11.53 -18.85
C GLY A 55 9.42 10.55 -19.10
N ALA A 56 10.23 10.26 -18.09
CA ALA A 56 11.33 9.32 -18.21
C ALA A 56 10.84 7.92 -18.63
N SER A 57 11.60 7.27 -19.50
CA SER A 57 11.34 5.90 -19.93
C SER A 57 11.96 4.91 -18.95
N ALA A 58 11.23 3.83 -18.64
CA ALA A 58 11.75 2.70 -17.91
C ALA A 58 12.82 1.94 -18.71
N ASP A 59 13.76 1.30 -18.01
CA ASP A 59 14.87 0.55 -18.62
C ASP A 59 14.53 -0.93 -18.80
N PHE A 60 13.66 -1.48 -17.95
CA PHE A 60 13.22 -2.88 -18.03
C PHE A 60 11.79 -3.03 -17.48
N VAL A 61 11.16 -4.18 -17.73
CA VAL A 61 9.81 -4.49 -17.31
C VAL A 61 9.73 -5.92 -16.74
N LEU A 62 9.00 -6.06 -15.61
CA LEU A 62 8.64 -7.36 -15.03
C LEU A 62 7.15 -7.60 -15.27
N GLY A 63 6.76 -8.86 -15.44
CA GLY A 63 5.36 -9.25 -15.68
C GLY A 63 4.95 -9.24 -17.15
N GLN A 64 5.73 -8.62 -18.04
CA GLN A 64 5.47 -8.54 -19.48
C GLN A 64 6.72 -8.83 -20.31
N ALA A 65 6.51 -9.24 -21.57
CA ALA A 65 7.59 -9.53 -22.51
C ALA A 65 8.34 -8.28 -22.97
N ASP A 66 7.65 -7.16 -23.02
CA ASP A 66 8.13 -5.87 -23.51
C ASP A 66 7.31 -4.71 -22.92
N PHE A 67 7.62 -3.47 -23.34
CA PHE A 67 6.96 -2.27 -22.84
C PHE A 67 5.59 -1.97 -23.46
N VAL A 68 5.17 -2.71 -24.48
CA VAL A 68 3.88 -2.47 -25.19
C VAL A 68 2.87 -3.60 -24.95
N SER A 69 3.29 -4.69 -24.30
CA SER A 69 2.41 -5.78 -23.89
C SER A 69 1.73 -5.48 -22.57
N SER A 70 0.48 -5.93 -22.45
CA SER A 70 -0.32 -5.90 -21.20
C SER A 70 -1.08 -7.21 -21.00
N SER A 71 -0.53 -8.31 -21.48
CA SER A 71 -1.14 -9.65 -21.41
C SER A 71 -1.15 -10.14 -19.96
N ILE A 72 -2.25 -10.77 -19.55
CA ILE A 72 -2.35 -11.44 -18.26
C ILE A 72 -2.03 -12.93 -18.44
N ALA A 73 -1.03 -13.42 -17.72
CA ALA A 73 -0.66 -14.84 -17.72
C ALA A 73 -0.14 -15.23 -16.34
N ALA A 74 -0.64 -16.36 -15.83
CA ALA A 74 -0.18 -16.91 -14.57
C ALA A 74 1.10 -17.74 -14.81
N SER A 75 2.25 -17.16 -14.47
CA SER A 75 3.55 -17.81 -14.61
C SER A 75 4.58 -17.14 -13.68
N ALA A 76 5.82 -17.60 -13.71
CA ALA A 76 6.92 -16.94 -13.01
C ALA A 76 7.29 -15.57 -13.61
N THR A 77 6.92 -15.30 -14.86
CA THR A 77 7.22 -14.06 -15.59
C THR A 77 5.99 -13.23 -15.92
N GLY A 78 4.79 -13.64 -15.49
CA GLY A 78 3.55 -12.93 -15.76
C GLY A 78 2.86 -12.48 -14.49
N MET A 79 2.06 -11.43 -14.59
CA MET A 79 1.29 -10.83 -13.50
C MET A 79 -0.10 -10.43 -13.95
N ASN A 80 -0.99 -10.15 -12.96
CA ASN A 80 -2.27 -9.51 -13.20
C ASN A 80 -2.55 -8.47 -12.12
N ARG A 81 -2.34 -7.19 -12.47
CA ARG A 81 -2.51 -6.04 -11.57
C ARG A 81 -1.49 -6.04 -10.42
N SER A 82 -0.21 -5.77 -10.77
CA SER A 82 0.84 -5.56 -9.78
C SER A 82 0.54 -4.33 -8.93
N GLN A 83 0.78 -4.45 -7.63
CA GLN A 83 0.59 -3.39 -6.66
C GLN A 83 1.90 -3.12 -5.88
N THR A 84 1.84 -3.08 -4.57
CA THR A 84 2.96 -2.75 -3.70
C THR A 84 4.20 -3.61 -3.96
N ALA A 85 5.34 -2.95 -4.04
CA ALA A 85 6.65 -3.55 -4.10
C ALA A 85 7.45 -3.24 -2.83
N VAL A 86 8.13 -4.25 -2.26
CA VAL A 86 9.02 -4.07 -1.11
C VAL A 86 10.32 -4.84 -1.30
N THR A 87 11.35 -4.49 -0.52
CA THR A 87 12.64 -5.17 -0.54
C THR A 87 13.08 -5.61 0.86
N SER A 88 13.76 -6.74 0.93
CA SER A 88 14.40 -7.21 2.15
C SER A 88 15.54 -8.16 1.82
N GLY A 89 16.72 -7.94 2.40
CA GLY A 89 17.87 -8.81 2.19
C GLY A 89 18.30 -8.98 0.72
N GLY A 90 18.08 -7.92 -0.10
CA GLY A 90 18.36 -7.94 -1.54
C GLY A 90 17.30 -8.64 -2.39
N LYS A 91 16.21 -9.13 -1.80
CA LYS A 91 15.05 -9.69 -2.51
C LYS A 91 14.12 -8.57 -2.96
N LEU A 92 13.36 -8.81 -4.04
CA LEU A 92 12.18 -8.03 -4.42
C LEU A 92 10.93 -8.86 -4.12
N LEU A 93 9.93 -8.26 -3.49
CA LEU A 93 8.60 -8.84 -3.32
C LEU A 93 7.59 -7.92 -3.97
N VAL A 94 6.64 -8.48 -4.72
CA VAL A 94 5.59 -7.72 -5.42
C VAL A 94 4.25 -8.41 -5.21
N VAL A 95 3.23 -7.63 -4.85
CA VAL A 95 1.85 -8.09 -4.80
C VAL A 95 1.31 -8.25 -6.23
N ASP A 96 0.76 -9.43 -6.51
CA ASP A 96 0.04 -9.76 -7.75
C ASP A 96 -1.44 -9.98 -7.42
N PHE A 97 -2.15 -8.86 -7.32
CA PHE A 97 -3.49 -8.70 -6.74
C PHE A 97 -4.54 -9.68 -7.28
N ARG A 98 -4.72 -9.71 -8.60
CA ARG A 98 -5.76 -10.54 -9.25
C ARG A 98 -5.41 -12.01 -9.33
N TYR A 99 -4.15 -12.35 -9.12
CA TYR A 99 -3.68 -13.72 -9.04
C TYR A 99 -3.51 -14.19 -7.59
N HIS A 100 -4.00 -13.37 -6.63
CA HIS A 100 -4.13 -13.76 -5.23
C HIS A 100 -2.81 -14.28 -4.64
N ARG A 101 -1.69 -13.56 -4.93
CA ARG A 101 -0.35 -14.02 -4.57
C ARG A 101 0.64 -12.87 -4.34
N VAL A 102 1.74 -13.21 -3.70
CA VAL A 102 2.94 -12.37 -3.66
C VAL A 102 4.05 -13.11 -4.38
N LEU A 103 4.68 -12.43 -5.34
CA LEU A 103 5.84 -12.94 -6.08
C LEU A 103 7.13 -12.47 -5.40
N ILE A 104 8.12 -13.37 -5.30
CA ILE A 104 9.42 -13.07 -4.67
C ILE A 104 10.53 -13.40 -5.65
N TRP A 105 11.42 -12.42 -5.87
CA TRP A 105 12.70 -12.60 -6.54
C TRP A 105 13.81 -12.61 -5.47
N ASN A 106 14.70 -13.60 -5.51
CA ASN A 106 15.80 -13.75 -4.55
C ASN A 106 16.90 -12.69 -4.73
N SER A 107 16.87 -11.95 -5.81
CA SER A 107 17.73 -10.78 -6.07
C SER A 107 16.93 -9.69 -6.78
N LEU A 108 17.35 -8.43 -6.65
CA LEU A 108 16.71 -7.30 -7.35
C LEU A 108 16.85 -7.48 -8.86
N PRO A 109 15.75 -7.64 -9.63
CA PRO A 109 15.80 -7.76 -11.08
C PRO A 109 16.36 -6.50 -11.75
N THR A 110 17.14 -6.68 -12.82
CA THR A 110 17.80 -5.60 -13.56
C THR A 110 17.57 -5.67 -15.05
N SER A 111 16.73 -6.59 -15.50
CA SER A 111 16.41 -6.82 -16.92
C SER A 111 14.94 -7.25 -17.08
N THR A 112 14.45 -7.18 -18.29
CA THR A 112 13.09 -7.58 -18.66
C THR A 112 12.86 -9.07 -18.47
N GLN A 113 11.66 -9.46 -18.03
CA GLN A 113 11.18 -10.84 -17.91
C GLN A 113 12.00 -11.75 -16.94
N VAL A 114 12.69 -11.20 -15.96
CA VAL A 114 13.30 -12.03 -14.93
C VAL A 114 12.19 -12.82 -14.21
N PRO A 115 12.24 -14.16 -14.16
CA PRO A 115 11.23 -14.97 -13.49
C PRO A 115 11.30 -14.78 -11.97
N ALA A 116 10.14 -14.80 -11.31
CA ALA A 116 10.06 -14.90 -9.85
C ALA A 116 10.53 -16.29 -9.39
N ASP A 117 11.16 -16.36 -8.24
CA ASP A 117 11.71 -17.60 -7.67
C ASP A 117 10.70 -18.31 -6.76
N VAL A 118 9.87 -17.54 -6.03
CA VAL A 118 8.95 -18.06 -4.99
C VAL A 118 7.60 -17.35 -5.08
N VAL A 119 6.55 -18.08 -4.70
CA VAL A 119 5.20 -17.53 -4.56
C VAL A 119 4.63 -17.81 -3.17
N VAL A 120 3.97 -16.79 -2.60
CA VAL A 120 3.19 -16.86 -1.36
C VAL A 120 1.71 -16.77 -1.70
N GLY A 121 0.84 -17.52 -1.01
CA GLY A 121 -0.60 -17.56 -1.25
C GLY A 121 -1.03 -18.56 -2.33
N GLN A 122 -0.10 -19.21 -3.01
CA GLN A 122 -0.35 -20.25 -4.02
C GLN A 122 0.62 -21.42 -3.87
N PRO A 123 0.22 -22.64 -4.28
CA PRO A 123 1.10 -23.81 -4.20
C PRO A 123 2.27 -23.77 -5.20
N ASP A 124 2.12 -23.03 -6.30
CA ASP A 124 3.10 -22.87 -7.37
C ASP A 124 2.88 -21.58 -8.15
N LEU A 125 3.83 -21.22 -9.04
CA LEU A 125 3.83 -19.97 -9.81
C LEU A 125 2.79 -19.90 -10.93
N SER A 126 2.05 -20.97 -11.21
CA SER A 126 1.03 -21.06 -12.25
C SER A 126 -0.39 -21.11 -11.72
N THR A 127 -0.57 -21.45 -10.46
CA THR A 127 -1.87 -21.50 -9.78
C THR A 127 -2.29 -20.08 -9.35
N VAL A 128 -3.60 -19.79 -9.48
CA VAL A 128 -4.19 -18.47 -9.18
C VAL A 128 -5.53 -18.56 -8.45
N SER A 129 -5.75 -19.62 -7.67
CA SER A 129 -7.00 -19.81 -6.94
C SER A 129 -7.07 -18.96 -5.67
N GLU A 130 -8.13 -18.18 -5.53
CA GLU A 130 -8.43 -17.48 -4.28
C GLU A 130 -8.86 -18.47 -3.17
N GLY A 131 -8.76 -18.03 -1.93
CA GLY A 131 -9.24 -18.82 -0.80
C GLY A 131 -8.98 -18.17 0.56
N CYS A 132 -9.54 -18.80 1.60
CA CYS A 132 -9.44 -18.38 2.99
C CYS A 132 -8.82 -19.53 3.79
N SER A 133 -7.49 -19.51 3.92
CA SER A 133 -6.72 -20.46 4.73
C SER A 133 -5.33 -19.89 5.04
N ALA A 134 -4.53 -20.57 5.84
CA ALA A 134 -3.15 -20.13 6.12
C ALA A 134 -2.24 -20.12 4.87
N THR A 135 -2.60 -20.83 3.78
CA THR A 135 -1.79 -20.94 2.55
C THR A 135 -2.43 -20.23 1.35
N LYS A 136 -3.57 -19.57 1.53
CA LYS A 136 -4.33 -18.92 0.45
C LYS A 136 -4.55 -17.45 0.76
N LEU A 137 -4.54 -16.65 -0.29
CA LEU A 137 -4.87 -15.24 -0.28
C LEU A 137 -6.11 -14.97 -1.13
N ARG A 138 -6.73 -13.81 -0.90
CA ARG A 138 -7.80 -13.29 -1.74
C ARG A 138 -7.62 -11.80 -1.94
N ARG A 139 -7.17 -11.41 -3.15
CA ARG A 139 -6.87 -10.02 -3.52
C ARG A 139 -6.04 -9.30 -2.44
N PRO A 140 -4.80 -9.76 -2.19
CA PRO A 140 -3.90 -9.04 -1.30
C PRO A 140 -3.59 -7.66 -1.90
N GLU A 141 -3.69 -6.60 -1.11
CA GLU A 141 -3.42 -5.22 -1.56
C GLU A 141 -1.97 -4.81 -1.31
N SER A 142 -1.44 -5.17 -0.16
CA SER A 142 -0.12 -4.72 0.23
C SER A 142 0.64 -5.73 1.06
N ILE A 143 1.94 -5.46 1.19
CA ILE A 143 2.89 -6.24 1.99
C ILE A 143 3.84 -5.30 2.74
N ALA A 144 4.24 -5.72 3.93
CA ALA A 144 5.29 -5.06 4.70
C ALA A 144 6.30 -6.07 5.23
N ILE A 145 7.54 -5.61 5.40
CA ILE A 145 8.59 -6.38 6.08
C ILE A 145 8.88 -5.73 7.42
N VAL A 146 8.68 -6.50 8.47
CA VAL A 146 8.77 -6.02 9.85
C VAL A 146 9.63 -6.98 10.66
N GLY A 147 10.81 -6.56 11.10
CA GLY A 147 11.72 -7.42 11.87
C GLY A 147 12.16 -8.71 11.15
N GLY A 148 12.08 -8.73 9.81
CA GLY A 148 12.35 -9.91 8.99
C GLY A 148 11.13 -10.79 8.71
N ALA A 149 9.99 -10.51 9.35
CA ALA A 149 8.70 -11.14 9.04
C ALA A 149 8.06 -10.51 7.81
N LEU A 150 7.33 -11.31 7.02
CA LEU A 150 6.47 -10.85 5.94
C LEU A 150 5.05 -10.74 6.48
N LEU A 151 4.47 -9.55 6.36
CA LEU A 151 3.05 -9.28 6.61
C LEU A 151 2.35 -9.03 5.27
N VAL A 152 1.17 -9.61 5.08
CA VAL A 152 0.35 -9.45 3.87
C VAL A 152 -1.04 -8.97 4.26
N ALA A 153 -1.45 -7.81 3.75
CA ALA A 153 -2.82 -7.34 3.81
C ALA A 153 -3.66 -8.18 2.83
N ASP A 154 -4.35 -9.18 3.36
CA ASP A 154 -5.22 -10.12 2.62
C ASP A 154 -6.65 -9.57 2.60
N SER A 155 -6.83 -8.50 1.83
CA SER A 155 -7.88 -7.49 1.95
C SER A 155 -9.29 -8.01 1.79
N ASP A 156 -9.57 -8.82 0.76
CA ASP A 156 -10.88 -9.43 0.54
C ASP A 156 -11.19 -10.58 1.54
N ASN A 157 -10.20 -11.01 2.31
CA ASN A 157 -10.37 -11.91 3.45
C ASN A 157 -10.41 -11.15 4.79
N HIS A 158 -10.37 -9.81 4.77
CA HIS A 158 -10.52 -8.94 5.93
C HIS A 158 -9.52 -9.26 7.06
N ARG A 159 -8.26 -9.50 6.71
CA ARG A 159 -7.22 -9.93 7.63
C ARG A 159 -5.81 -9.52 7.19
N VAL A 160 -4.88 -9.61 8.12
CA VAL A 160 -3.45 -9.57 7.82
C VAL A 160 -2.85 -10.93 8.16
N LEU A 161 -2.16 -11.56 7.21
CA LEU A 161 -1.41 -12.78 7.44
C LEU A 161 0.06 -12.48 7.69
N VAL A 162 0.68 -13.25 8.58
CA VAL A 162 2.08 -13.08 8.99
C VAL A 162 2.86 -14.36 8.75
N TRP A 163 3.99 -14.23 8.09
CA TRP A 163 5.06 -15.23 8.06
C TRP A 163 6.26 -14.69 8.86
N ASN A 164 6.66 -15.36 9.92
CA ASN A 164 7.75 -14.92 10.81
C ASN A 164 9.10 -14.80 10.10
N THR A 165 9.22 -15.42 8.94
CA THR A 165 10.37 -15.28 8.02
C THR A 165 9.84 -15.22 6.58
N ILE A 166 10.52 -14.48 5.72
CA ILE A 166 10.16 -14.45 4.28
C ILE A 166 10.28 -15.86 3.72
N PRO A 167 9.20 -16.44 3.14
CA PRO A 167 9.22 -17.76 2.54
C PRO A 167 10.31 -17.91 1.46
N ILE A 168 10.96 -19.07 1.44
CA ILE A 168 11.96 -19.43 0.45
C ILE A 168 11.51 -20.59 -0.46
N THR A 169 10.30 -21.09 -0.23
CA THR A 169 9.62 -22.11 -1.04
C THR A 169 8.16 -21.74 -1.21
N ASN A 170 7.50 -22.30 -2.23
CA ASN A 170 6.10 -22.05 -2.52
C ASN A 170 5.16 -22.68 -1.49
N GLY A 171 3.98 -22.08 -1.32
CA GLY A 171 2.88 -22.68 -0.55
C GLY A 171 3.09 -22.76 0.96
N VAL A 172 4.06 -22.04 1.52
CA VAL A 172 4.29 -21.98 2.97
C VAL A 172 3.08 -21.36 3.66
N ALA A 173 2.60 -21.99 4.73
CA ALA A 173 1.50 -21.48 5.54
C ALA A 173 1.94 -20.28 6.37
N ALA A 174 1.03 -19.32 6.57
CA ALA A 174 1.22 -18.22 7.51
C ALA A 174 1.30 -18.74 8.96
N ASP A 175 2.09 -18.06 9.78
CA ASP A 175 2.29 -18.36 11.19
C ASP A 175 1.25 -17.70 12.09
N ALA A 176 0.73 -16.53 11.69
CA ALA A 176 -0.26 -15.77 12.45
C ALA A 176 -1.26 -15.02 11.55
N VAL A 177 -2.41 -14.67 12.14
CA VAL A 177 -3.49 -13.89 11.52
C VAL A 177 -3.99 -12.80 12.46
N PHE A 178 -4.16 -11.58 11.93
CA PHE A 178 -4.82 -10.44 12.57
C PHE A 178 -6.18 -10.19 11.91
N GLY A 179 -7.12 -9.63 12.67
CA GLY A 179 -8.44 -9.24 12.17
C GLY A 179 -9.45 -10.38 12.13
N GLN A 180 -9.02 -11.63 12.32
CA GLN A 180 -9.86 -12.81 12.30
C GLN A 180 -9.54 -13.76 13.47
N PRO A 181 -10.53 -14.54 13.97
CA PRO A 181 -10.32 -15.47 15.08
C PRO A 181 -9.51 -16.72 14.70
N ASP A 182 -9.36 -16.99 13.40
CA ASP A 182 -8.61 -18.12 12.86
C ASP A 182 -8.25 -17.90 11.36
N PHE A 183 -7.54 -18.86 10.75
CA PHE A 183 -7.12 -18.78 9.35
C PHE A 183 -8.23 -19.07 8.34
N THR A 184 -9.41 -19.50 8.75
CA THR A 184 -10.49 -19.95 7.90
C THR A 184 -11.74 -19.05 7.96
N THR A 185 -11.79 -18.15 8.93
CA THR A 185 -12.79 -17.08 9.02
C THR A 185 -12.31 -15.87 8.22
N CYS A 186 -13.19 -15.32 7.35
CA CYS A 186 -12.85 -14.24 6.43
C CYS A 186 -14.04 -13.30 6.18
N SER A 187 -14.84 -13.04 7.20
CA SER A 187 -15.95 -12.10 7.13
C SER A 187 -15.51 -10.71 7.63
N PRO A 188 -16.04 -9.63 7.05
CA PRO A 188 -15.72 -8.29 7.53
C PRO A 188 -16.17 -8.12 8.98
N ASN A 189 -15.34 -7.49 9.80
CA ASN A 189 -15.64 -7.18 11.19
C ASN A 189 -16.22 -8.38 11.95
N THR A 190 -15.61 -9.54 11.85
CA THR A 190 -16.10 -10.78 12.49
C THR A 190 -16.36 -10.55 13.99
N GLY A 191 -17.59 -10.81 14.43
CA GLY A 191 -18.02 -10.54 15.81
C GLY A 191 -18.47 -9.10 16.08
N GLY A 192 -18.48 -8.22 15.07
CA GLY A 192 -18.79 -6.80 15.14
C GLY A 192 -17.55 -5.91 15.06
N LEU A 193 -17.76 -4.63 14.76
CA LEU A 193 -16.69 -3.65 14.73
C LEU A 193 -16.08 -3.47 16.13
N SER A 194 -14.79 -3.66 16.24
CA SER A 194 -14.04 -3.63 17.50
C SER A 194 -12.58 -3.21 17.26
N GLU A 195 -11.79 -3.15 18.32
CA GLU A 195 -10.36 -2.85 18.24
C GLU A 195 -9.54 -3.91 17.46
N THR A 196 -9.97 -5.18 17.48
CA THR A 196 -9.25 -6.28 16.84
C THR A 196 -9.88 -6.77 15.54
N SER A 197 -11.05 -6.26 15.15
CA SER A 197 -11.68 -6.61 13.88
C SER A 197 -11.15 -5.73 12.73
N LEU A 198 -11.14 -6.27 11.51
CA LEU A 198 -10.74 -5.56 10.29
C LEU A 198 -11.80 -5.68 9.21
N GLN A 199 -11.89 -4.67 8.35
CA GLN A 199 -12.67 -4.70 7.13
C GLN A 199 -11.87 -4.10 5.97
N TYR A 200 -11.45 -4.96 5.04
CA TYR A 200 -10.65 -4.57 3.88
C TYR A 200 -9.36 -3.83 4.28
N PRO A 201 -8.49 -4.44 5.12
CA PRO A 201 -7.20 -3.84 5.40
C PRO A 201 -6.39 -3.75 4.11
N SER A 202 -5.94 -2.55 3.74
CA SER A 202 -5.32 -2.33 2.43
C SER A 202 -3.81 -2.17 2.50
N ASP A 203 -3.28 -1.55 3.56
CA ASP A 203 -1.84 -1.33 3.65
C ASP A 203 -1.29 -1.38 5.08
N LEU A 204 0.03 -1.50 5.15
CA LEU A 204 0.81 -1.69 6.36
C LEU A 204 2.05 -0.81 6.31
N ALA A 205 2.28 0.01 7.32
CA ALA A 205 3.50 0.80 7.45
C ALA A 205 4.18 0.58 8.81
N THR A 206 5.51 0.65 8.84
CA THR A 206 6.27 0.52 10.08
C THR A 206 7.38 1.55 10.16
N ASN A 207 7.69 1.97 11.38
CA ASN A 207 8.90 2.74 11.68
C ASN A 207 10.01 1.87 12.31
N GLY A 208 9.86 0.54 12.26
CA GLY A 208 10.79 -0.42 12.86
C GLY A 208 10.41 -0.85 14.28
N THR A 209 9.58 -0.08 14.99
CA THR A 209 9.07 -0.41 16.33
C THR A 209 7.55 -0.44 16.38
N LYS A 210 6.88 0.46 15.70
CA LYS A 210 5.44 0.56 15.57
C LYS A 210 4.96 -0.04 14.26
N LEU A 211 3.71 -0.53 14.25
CA LEU A 211 2.99 -0.97 13.06
C LEU A 211 1.72 -0.12 12.91
N ALA A 212 1.50 0.42 11.72
CA ALA A 212 0.22 1.02 11.32
C ALA A 212 -0.47 0.10 10.30
N VAL A 213 -1.78 -0.04 10.44
CA VAL A 213 -2.65 -0.83 9.54
C VAL A 213 -3.75 0.09 9.02
N ALA A 214 -3.86 0.26 7.72
CA ALA A 214 -5.01 0.91 7.10
C ALA A 214 -6.20 -0.06 7.10
N ASP A 215 -7.17 0.19 7.97
CA ASP A 215 -8.44 -0.54 8.06
C ASP A 215 -9.49 0.21 7.24
N THR A 216 -9.30 0.16 5.92
CA THR A 216 -9.82 1.08 4.91
C THR A 216 -11.33 1.19 4.93
N ALA A 217 -12.05 0.08 4.89
CA ALA A 217 -13.51 0.11 4.87
C ALA A 217 -14.15 0.40 6.25
N ASN A 218 -13.32 0.59 7.27
CA ASN A 218 -13.71 1.14 8.56
C ASN A 218 -13.25 2.60 8.73
N ASN A 219 -12.77 3.26 7.67
CA ASN A 219 -12.35 4.66 7.65
C ASN A 219 -11.38 5.02 8.77
N ARG A 220 -10.41 4.13 9.05
CA ARG A 220 -9.47 4.31 10.16
C ARG A 220 -8.09 3.74 9.89
N VAL A 221 -7.11 4.23 10.64
CA VAL A 221 -5.79 3.63 10.74
C VAL A 221 -5.56 3.18 12.19
N LEU A 222 -5.17 1.92 12.35
CA LEU A 222 -4.85 1.31 13.65
C LEU A 222 -3.35 1.32 13.87
N ILE A 223 -2.87 1.80 15.03
CA ILE A 223 -1.43 1.84 15.36
C ILE A 223 -1.17 0.94 16.57
N TYR A 224 -0.20 0.06 16.40
CA TYR A 224 0.40 -0.74 17.46
C TYR A 224 1.73 -0.09 17.86
N ASN A 225 1.90 0.30 19.13
CA ASN A 225 3.12 0.91 19.64
C ASN A 225 4.31 -0.06 19.70
N SER A 226 4.02 -1.34 19.68
CA SER A 226 5.00 -2.42 19.50
C SER A 226 4.49 -3.39 18.44
N ILE A 227 5.40 -3.91 17.62
CA ILE A 227 5.03 -4.87 16.59
C ILE A 227 4.55 -6.14 17.28
N PRO A 228 3.28 -6.56 17.06
CA PRO A 228 2.77 -7.77 17.72
C PRO A 228 3.52 -9.02 17.26
N VAL A 229 3.93 -9.85 18.21
CA VAL A 229 4.52 -11.17 17.94
C VAL A 229 3.50 -12.23 18.34
N CYS A 230 2.95 -12.92 17.36
CA CYS A 230 1.86 -13.88 17.54
C CYS A 230 2.14 -15.19 16.81
N THR A 231 1.45 -16.25 17.24
CA THR A 231 1.28 -17.50 16.50
C THR A 231 -0.21 -17.87 16.52
N GLY A 232 -0.75 -18.30 15.38
CA GLY A 232 -2.19 -18.51 15.25
C GLY A 232 -2.98 -17.20 15.21
N ALA A 233 -4.15 -17.14 15.83
CA ALA A 233 -4.93 -15.91 15.94
C ALA A 233 -4.24 -14.88 16.84
N CYS A 234 -4.05 -13.69 16.33
CA CYS A 234 -3.45 -12.59 17.08
C CYS A 234 -4.56 -11.72 17.69
N THR A 235 -4.65 -11.72 19.00
CA THR A 235 -5.65 -10.96 19.77
C THR A 235 -5.07 -9.70 20.41
N VAL A 236 -3.86 -9.30 20.00
CA VAL A 236 -3.25 -8.04 20.48
C VAL A 236 -4.05 -6.88 19.91
N ALA A 237 -4.56 -6.05 20.81
CA ALA A 237 -5.26 -4.83 20.43
C ALA A 237 -4.27 -3.73 19.99
N PRO A 238 -4.65 -2.86 19.03
CA PRO A 238 -3.90 -1.66 18.74
C PRO A 238 -3.98 -0.66 19.90
N ASP A 239 -2.96 0.18 20.02
CA ASP A 239 -2.88 1.21 21.06
C ASP A 239 -3.63 2.48 20.67
N VAL A 240 -3.68 2.79 19.37
CA VAL A 240 -4.22 4.05 18.84
C VAL A 240 -5.12 3.79 17.64
N VAL A 241 -6.26 4.48 17.59
CA VAL A 241 -7.06 4.62 16.38
C VAL A 241 -6.99 6.07 15.85
N MET A 242 -6.80 6.21 14.55
CA MET A 242 -6.85 7.48 13.82
C MET A 242 -8.05 7.50 12.89
N GLY A 243 -8.61 8.67 12.63
CA GLY A 243 -9.76 8.89 11.75
C GLY A 243 -11.11 8.71 12.44
N GLN A 244 -11.14 8.02 13.58
CA GLN A 244 -12.37 7.71 14.33
C GLN A 244 -12.25 8.14 15.80
N PRO A 245 -13.38 8.45 16.48
CA PRO A 245 -13.38 8.85 17.89
C PRO A 245 -13.13 7.68 18.84
N ASP A 246 -13.32 6.45 18.37
CA ASP A 246 -13.13 5.21 19.12
C ASP A 246 -12.94 4.02 18.16
N PHE A 247 -12.77 2.81 18.72
CA PHE A 247 -12.56 1.58 17.96
C PHE A 247 -13.86 0.94 17.43
N THR A 248 -15.02 1.50 17.73
CA THR A 248 -16.34 0.96 17.37
C THR A 248 -17.11 1.84 16.40
N THR A 249 -16.50 2.93 15.95
CA THR A 249 -17.03 3.86 14.95
C THR A 249 -16.27 3.69 13.62
N ASN A 250 -16.97 3.87 12.48
CA ASN A 250 -16.41 3.79 11.13
C ASN A 250 -17.03 4.79 10.15
N THR A 251 -17.49 5.92 10.65
CA THR A 251 -18.10 6.97 9.82
C THR A 251 -17.04 7.68 8.98
N ASP A 252 -17.33 7.86 7.69
CA ASP A 252 -16.54 8.70 6.80
C ASP A 252 -16.38 10.11 7.39
N ASP A 253 -15.17 10.65 7.35
CA ASP A 253 -14.78 11.95 7.89
C ASP A 253 -15.23 12.26 9.32
N ASN A 254 -15.82 11.32 10.03
CA ASN A 254 -16.22 11.39 11.44
C ASN A 254 -16.73 12.77 11.90
N GLY A 255 -17.74 13.29 11.19
CA GLY A 255 -18.40 14.55 11.54
C GLY A 255 -17.90 15.77 10.78
N GLY A 256 -17.04 15.59 9.80
CA GLY A 256 -16.61 16.61 8.84
C GLY A 256 -15.13 16.59 8.54
N LEU A 257 -14.80 17.03 7.36
CA LEU A 257 -13.46 17.06 6.82
C LEU A 257 -12.51 17.93 7.66
N SER A 258 -11.39 17.40 8.06
CA SER A 258 -10.43 18.04 8.95
C SER A 258 -9.00 17.45 8.83
N ALA A 259 -8.06 17.96 9.61
CA ALA A 259 -6.70 17.40 9.71
C ALA A 259 -6.62 16.07 10.49
N THR A 260 -7.74 15.60 11.07
CA THR A 260 -7.81 14.34 11.83
C THR A 260 -8.80 13.35 11.26
N SER A 261 -9.64 13.76 10.28
CA SER A 261 -10.63 12.90 9.65
C SER A 261 -10.01 12.10 8.50
N LEU A 262 -10.60 10.93 8.21
CA LEU A 262 -10.22 10.05 7.12
C LEU A 262 -11.47 9.51 6.43
N ASP A 263 -11.42 9.44 5.10
CA ASP A 263 -12.37 8.73 4.27
C ASP A 263 -11.63 7.77 3.33
N TYR A 264 -11.84 6.48 3.57
CA TYR A 264 -11.21 5.42 2.81
C TYR A 264 -9.66 5.52 2.77
N PRO A 265 -8.98 5.57 3.94
CA PRO A 265 -7.52 5.61 3.99
C PRO A 265 -6.96 4.33 3.39
N PHE A 266 -6.27 4.45 2.24
CA PHE A 266 -5.92 3.27 1.45
C PHE A 266 -4.46 2.86 1.60
N PHE A 267 -3.50 3.77 1.39
CA PHE A 267 -2.07 3.48 1.48
C PHE A 267 -1.37 4.26 2.57
N LEU A 268 -0.33 3.64 3.09
CA LEU A 268 0.49 4.16 4.18
C LEU A 268 1.97 4.15 3.79
N ALA A 269 2.74 5.10 4.27
CA ALA A 269 4.20 5.04 4.22
C ALA A 269 4.83 5.60 5.48
N SER A 270 6.01 5.10 5.81
CA SER A 270 6.85 5.66 6.86
C SER A 270 8.31 5.70 6.40
N ASP A 271 9.03 6.75 6.82
CA ASP A 271 10.48 6.87 6.66
C ASP A 271 11.24 6.55 7.97
N GLY A 272 10.54 5.97 8.95
CA GLY A 272 11.06 5.69 10.28
C GLY A 272 10.68 6.75 11.32
N ALA A 273 10.36 7.98 10.90
CA ALA A 273 9.89 9.06 11.76
C ALA A 273 8.46 9.47 11.43
N ARG A 274 8.21 9.84 10.18
CA ARG A 274 6.93 10.34 9.68
C ARG A 274 5.98 9.18 9.35
N LEU A 275 4.69 9.48 9.39
CA LEU A 275 3.62 8.64 8.82
C LEU A 275 2.89 9.46 7.75
N ALA A 276 2.78 8.92 6.54
CA ALA A 276 1.91 9.42 5.49
C ALA A 276 0.72 8.47 5.33
N VAL A 277 -0.48 9.05 5.17
CA VAL A 277 -1.74 8.34 4.93
C VAL A 277 -2.35 8.89 3.66
N VAL A 278 -2.61 8.01 2.71
CA VAL A 278 -3.38 8.34 1.50
C VAL A 278 -4.85 8.28 1.86
N ASP A 279 -5.49 9.44 1.90
CA ASP A 279 -6.89 9.67 2.20
C ASP A 279 -7.65 9.79 0.87
N THR A 280 -7.95 8.62 0.28
CA THR A 280 -8.21 8.44 -1.15
C THR A 280 -9.47 9.17 -1.62
N GLU A 281 -10.59 9.03 -0.90
CA GLU A 281 -11.86 9.65 -1.27
C GLU A 281 -11.84 11.16 -1.04
N ASN A 282 -10.96 11.65 -0.16
CA ASN A 282 -10.69 13.07 0.03
C ASN A 282 -9.62 13.63 -0.92
N HIS A 283 -9.14 12.84 -1.88
CA HIS A 283 -8.17 13.25 -2.90
C HIS A 283 -6.92 13.90 -2.33
N ARG A 284 -6.40 13.40 -1.19
CA ARG A 284 -5.26 14.00 -0.48
C ARG A 284 -4.32 12.96 0.12
N VAL A 285 -3.13 13.42 0.48
CA VAL A 285 -2.21 12.70 1.36
C VAL A 285 -2.00 13.54 2.61
N LEU A 286 -2.26 12.95 3.76
CA LEU A 286 -1.99 13.55 5.07
C LEU A 286 -0.67 13.03 5.62
N ILE A 287 0.17 13.93 6.18
CA ILE A 287 1.49 13.56 6.73
C ILE A 287 1.59 14.06 8.16
N TRP A 288 1.97 13.17 9.05
CA TRP A 288 2.37 13.46 10.43
C TRP A 288 3.88 13.35 10.55
N ASN A 289 4.52 14.36 11.16
CA ASN A 289 5.97 14.37 11.38
C ASN A 289 6.46 13.33 12.39
N SER A 290 5.53 12.71 13.10
CA SER A 290 5.77 11.54 13.95
C SER A 290 4.53 10.65 13.99
N PHE A 291 4.70 9.38 14.27
CA PHE A 291 3.53 8.48 14.45
C PHE A 291 2.59 9.05 15.52
N PRO A 292 1.32 9.28 15.20
CA PRO A 292 0.33 9.75 16.16
C PRO A 292 0.28 8.89 17.41
N THR A 293 0.02 9.53 18.52
CA THR A 293 -0.14 8.91 19.84
C THR A 293 -1.38 9.46 20.50
N CYS A 294 -1.79 8.81 21.56
CA CYS A 294 -2.86 9.29 22.44
C CYS A 294 -2.51 8.95 23.90
N THR A 295 -3.24 9.53 24.83
CA THR A 295 -3.12 9.23 26.25
C THR A 295 -4.39 8.51 26.70
N PRO A 296 -4.34 7.18 26.95
CA PRO A 296 -5.50 6.45 27.42
C PRO A 296 -6.00 6.99 28.78
N VAL A 297 -7.31 7.01 28.94
CA VAL A 297 -7.94 7.32 30.24
C VAL A 297 -8.28 6.01 30.95
N ALA A 298 -7.65 5.78 32.12
CA ALA A 298 -7.86 4.55 32.87
C ALA A 298 -9.36 4.26 33.09
N PRO A 299 -9.83 3.02 32.96
CA PRO A 299 -9.05 1.78 32.85
C PRO A 299 -8.62 1.40 31.40
N ALA A 300 -8.93 2.20 30.36
CA ALA A 300 -8.56 1.89 28.99
C ALA A 300 -7.02 1.85 28.83
N THR A 301 -6.54 0.97 27.95
CA THR A 301 -5.12 0.84 27.58
C THR A 301 -4.83 1.41 26.19
N ASN A 302 -5.87 1.79 25.43
CA ASN A 302 -5.82 2.34 24.08
C ASN A 302 -6.75 3.57 23.97
N CYS A 303 -6.63 4.33 22.91
CA CYS A 303 -7.40 5.56 22.72
C CYS A 303 -7.40 6.04 21.26
N ALA A 304 -8.31 6.98 20.95
CA ALA A 304 -8.31 7.71 19.69
C ALA A 304 -7.24 8.81 19.68
N SER A 305 -6.57 8.96 18.55
CA SER A 305 -5.66 10.09 18.33
C SER A 305 -6.43 11.33 17.91
N THR A 306 -6.17 12.43 18.58
CA THR A 306 -6.62 13.76 18.20
C THR A 306 -5.49 14.61 17.61
N THR A 307 -4.34 13.98 17.33
CA THR A 307 -3.19 14.66 16.72
C THR A 307 -3.51 15.02 15.28
N PRO A 308 -3.56 16.33 14.92
CA PRO A 308 -3.80 16.72 13.54
C PRO A 308 -2.60 16.35 12.65
N ALA A 309 -2.85 16.14 11.36
CA ALA A 309 -1.78 16.05 10.38
C ALA A 309 -1.02 17.39 10.29
N ASP A 310 0.28 17.33 10.06
CA ASP A 310 1.14 18.49 9.92
C ASP A 310 1.12 19.07 8.49
N ILE A 311 0.91 18.20 7.49
CA ILE A 311 0.98 18.54 6.07
C ILE A 311 -0.17 17.86 5.32
N VAL A 312 -0.76 18.57 4.37
CA VAL A 312 -1.68 18.05 3.36
C VAL A 312 -1.07 18.25 1.96
N LEU A 313 -1.15 17.21 1.12
CA LEU A 313 -0.80 17.27 -0.30
C LEU A 313 -2.04 16.94 -1.12
N GLY A 314 -2.19 17.59 -2.28
CA GLY A 314 -3.31 17.40 -3.20
C GLY A 314 -4.48 18.34 -2.96
N GLN A 315 -4.53 19.00 -1.79
CA GLN A 315 -5.55 19.97 -1.42
C GLN A 315 -4.92 21.27 -0.91
N PRO A 316 -5.60 22.43 -1.00
CA PRO A 316 -5.07 23.71 -0.52
C PRO A 316 -5.03 23.81 1.00
N ASP A 317 -5.86 23.03 1.68
CA ASP A 317 -6.03 22.99 3.13
C ASP A 317 -6.58 21.63 3.59
N PHE A 318 -6.84 21.50 4.91
CA PHE A 318 -7.33 20.26 5.52
C PHE A 318 -8.85 20.07 5.44
N VAL A 319 -9.59 21.00 4.85
CA VAL A 319 -11.06 20.99 4.77
C VAL A 319 -11.58 21.02 3.33
N SER A 320 -10.69 20.84 2.37
CA SER A 320 -11.00 20.70 0.93
C SER A 320 -10.79 19.25 0.48
N ASP A 321 -11.62 18.79 -0.48
CA ASP A 321 -11.65 17.42 -1.00
C ASP A 321 -11.86 17.33 -2.52
N SER A 322 -11.77 18.42 -3.25
CA SER A 322 -12.05 18.42 -4.68
C SER A 322 -10.94 17.70 -5.47
N ALA A 323 -11.32 16.77 -6.34
CA ALA A 323 -10.39 16.12 -7.25
C ALA A 323 -9.60 17.14 -8.05
N ASN A 324 -8.27 16.96 -8.14
CA ASN A 324 -7.33 17.90 -8.76
C ASN A 324 -7.34 19.32 -8.16
N ASN A 325 -8.01 19.53 -7.05
CA ASN A 325 -8.15 20.83 -6.39
C ASN A 325 -8.67 21.94 -7.35
N ASP A 326 -9.58 21.60 -8.27
CA ASP A 326 -10.11 22.53 -9.28
C ASP A 326 -11.63 22.73 -9.20
N GLY A 327 -12.28 22.12 -8.22
CA GLY A 327 -13.68 22.30 -7.85
C GLY A 327 -14.69 21.64 -8.79
N THR A 328 -14.49 21.57 -10.10
CA THR A 328 -15.55 21.10 -11.02
C THR A 328 -15.07 20.53 -12.36
N THR A 329 -13.85 20.79 -12.79
CA THR A 329 -13.41 20.44 -14.15
C THR A 329 -12.58 19.17 -14.23
N PHE A 330 -12.13 18.65 -13.09
CA PHE A 330 -11.22 17.50 -12.96
C PHE A 330 -9.94 17.66 -13.80
N THR A 331 -9.51 18.90 -14.00
CA THR A 331 -8.34 19.20 -14.85
C THR A 331 -7.06 18.86 -14.12
N THR A 332 -6.30 17.94 -14.69
CA THR A 332 -5.00 17.53 -14.16
C THR A 332 -4.04 18.72 -14.07
N ASN A 333 -3.41 18.91 -12.93
CA ASN A 333 -2.49 20.01 -12.67
C ASN A 333 -1.36 19.59 -11.71
N ALA A 334 -0.40 20.46 -11.44
CA ALA A 334 0.77 20.14 -10.62
C ALA A 334 0.49 20.08 -9.10
N GLN A 335 -0.64 20.58 -8.62
CA GLN A 335 -0.93 20.78 -7.20
C GLN A 335 -2.00 19.81 -6.68
N GLY A 336 -2.93 19.39 -7.55
CA GLY A 336 -4.04 18.53 -7.18
C GLY A 336 -3.74 17.05 -7.37
N LEU A 337 -4.45 16.22 -6.62
CA LEU A 337 -4.49 14.76 -6.75
C LEU A 337 -5.91 14.32 -7.12
N HIS A 338 -6.01 13.16 -7.79
CA HIS A 338 -7.30 12.56 -8.11
C HIS A 338 -7.29 11.09 -7.70
N SER A 339 -7.98 10.77 -6.61
CA SER A 339 -8.01 9.44 -5.99
C SER A 339 -6.60 8.84 -5.87
N PRO A 340 -5.68 9.48 -5.11
CA PRO A 340 -4.34 8.93 -4.94
C PRO A 340 -4.43 7.54 -4.30
N ALA A 341 -3.58 6.62 -4.74
CA ALA A 341 -3.55 5.26 -4.22
C ALA A 341 -2.13 4.66 -4.32
N GLY A 342 -1.26 5.20 -3.53
CA GLY A 342 0.11 4.77 -3.34
C GLY A 342 0.98 5.91 -2.81
N VAL A 343 1.82 5.61 -1.84
CA VAL A 343 2.72 6.58 -1.23
C VAL A 343 4.01 5.90 -0.78
N TYR A 344 5.17 6.54 -0.99
CA TYR A 344 6.45 5.95 -0.62
C TYR A 344 7.50 7.01 -0.31
N PHE A 345 8.16 6.90 0.83
CA PHE A 345 9.35 7.67 1.17
C PHE A 345 10.62 6.94 0.72
N ASN A 346 11.46 7.59 -0.08
CA ASN A 346 12.71 6.95 -0.55
C ASN A 346 13.88 7.04 0.44
N GLY A 347 13.67 7.56 1.64
CA GLY A 347 14.69 7.71 2.67
C GLY A 347 15.72 8.83 2.44
N VAL A 348 15.62 9.59 1.31
CA VAL A 348 16.50 10.72 0.95
C VAL A 348 15.70 11.97 0.56
N ASN A 349 14.73 12.34 1.38
CA ASN A 349 13.91 13.55 1.21
C ASN A 349 12.96 13.57 0.01
N GLN A 350 12.56 12.43 -0.53
CA GLN A 350 11.53 12.37 -1.57
C GLN A 350 10.33 11.54 -1.12
N LEU A 351 9.15 12.06 -1.46
CA LEU A 351 7.89 11.35 -1.34
C LEU A 351 7.32 11.10 -2.74
N PHE A 352 7.03 9.85 -3.03
CA PHE A 352 6.34 9.42 -4.25
C PHE A 352 4.86 9.29 -3.93
N VAL A 353 3.99 9.81 -4.78
CA VAL A 353 2.53 9.66 -4.66
C VAL A 353 1.98 9.15 -5.98
N ALA A 354 1.34 8.00 -5.95
CA ALA A 354 0.61 7.45 -7.10
C ALA A 354 -0.75 8.14 -7.21
N ASP A 355 -0.90 8.95 -8.25
CA ASP A 355 -2.07 9.75 -8.58
C ASP A 355 -2.83 9.05 -9.71
N ILE A 356 -3.67 8.07 -9.31
CA ILE A 356 -4.10 6.99 -10.20
C ILE A 356 -5.05 7.42 -11.30
N GLU A 357 -6.01 8.30 -11.00
CA GLU A 357 -6.96 8.77 -12.02
C GLU A 357 -6.33 9.79 -12.97
N ASN A 358 -5.16 10.33 -12.61
CA ASN A 358 -4.31 11.12 -13.49
C ASN A 358 -3.21 10.30 -14.18
N HIS A 359 -3.19 8.97 -14.01
CA HIS A 359 -2.24 8.05 -14.65
C HIS A 359 -0.78 8.49 -14.48
N ARG A 360 -0.37 8.85 -13.25
CA ARG A 360 0.99 9.38 -13.00
C ARG A 360 1.48 9.07 -11.58
N VAL A 361 2.78 9.17 -11.41
CA VAL A 361 3.40 9.24 -10.08
C VAL A 361 4.09 10.59 -9.92
N LEU A 362 3.71 11.31 -8.88
CA LEU A 362 4.33 12.58 -8.51
C LEU A 362 5.47 12.34 -7.52
N ILE A 363 6.57 13.05 -7.70
CA ILE A 363 7.69 13.05 -6.76
C ILE A 363 7.83 14.43 -6.16
N PHE A 364 7.58 14.51 -4.86
CA PHE A 364 7.73 15.69 -4.03
C PHE A 364 9.11 15.64 -3.36
N ASN A 365 9.84 16.75 -3.38
CA ASN A 365 11.09 16.88 -2.66
C ASN A 365 10.82 17.64 -1.35
N ALA A 366 11.34 17.15 -0.23
CA ALA A 366 11.33 17.93 1.01
C ALA A 366 12.17 19.19 0.82
N GLN A 367 11.63 20.33 1.24
CA GLN A 367 12.36 21.61 1.29
C GLN A 367 13.10 21.74 2.61
#